data_c518e0cd8182b9949564ca845cea291d
#
_entry.id   c518e0cd8182b9949564ca845cea291d
#
_cell.length_a   1.000
_cell.length_b   1.000
_cell.length_c   1.000
_cell.angle_alpha   90.00
_cell.angle_beta   90.00
_cell.angle_gamma   90.00
#
_symmetry.space_group_name_H-M   'P 1'
#
loop_
_entity.id
_entity.type
_entity.pdbx_description
1 polymer ?
#
loop_
_entity_poly.entity_id
_entity_poly.type
_entity_poly.pdbx_seq_one_letter_code
_entity_poly.pdbx_strand_id
1 'polypeptide(L)'
;MPESSEPKIVLAGSVNSSCLTLRALIRHRMRVAGVLGLGPAKSAGVSGYTRMDALAAQAGIPYEEFDDLNAAPVVEAVRRWAPDVFFIVGLSQMVKKDLLSIPRLGCVGFHPTRLPEARGRAPVAWMTLEGRNGAATFFLMNDRADAGPILAQEPFEVSDSDYAADVTRKLETAMDAALDRWLPRLKGGEWKAVPQDESKATYYGKRAPEDGAIHWDWPAKKIHALIRAASRPYPGAFTFVEGRKLTVWKAELETELPYRGVTGRIVHADPSRGWLAQTGDGLLWLRETEFEPAAGGGADPKIRIGTLLGYDPASEIHFLRTRIRELEARIRSLETSLSRKEP
;
A
#
# COMPACT_ATOMS: atom_id res chain seq x y z
N MET A 1 40.70 -15.15 -17.63
CA MET A 1 39.54 -14.52 -17.07
C MET A 1 39.68 -13.04 -17.38
N PRO A 2 38.79 -12.38 -18.13
CA PRO A 2 38.84 -10.94 -18.21
C PRO A 2 38.57 -10.38 -16.81
N GLU A 3 39.33 -9.34 -16.42
CA GLU A 3 39.14 -8.59 -15.17
C GLU A 3 37.68 -8.36 -14.92
N SER A 4 37.16 -8.77 -13.75
CA SER A 4 35.81 -8.54 -13.33
C SER A 4 35.63 -7.03 -13.10
N SER A 5 35.37 -6.29 -14.18
CA SER A 5 35.01 -4.87 -14.04
C SER A 5 33.74 -4.76 -13.22
N GLU A 6 33.77 -3.91 -12.21
CA GLU A 6 32.62 -3.58 -11.37
C GLU A 6 31.38 -3.33 -12.23
N PRO A 7 30.22 -3.98 -11.96
CA PRO A 7 29.04 -3.89 -12.80
C PRO A 7 28.48 -2.45 -12.85
N LYS A 8 28.17 -2.01 -14.07
CA LYS A 8 27.49 -0.74 -14.31
C LYS A 8 26.01 -0.89 -14.04
N ILE A 9 25.44 -0.04 -13.21
CA ILE A 9 24.07 -0.13 -12.70
C ILE A 9 23.23 1.03 -13.22
N VAL A 10 21.98 0.74 -13.59
CA VAL A 10 20.91 1.71 -13.73
C VAL A 10 19.82 1.35 -12.71
N LEU A 11 19.14 2.36 -12.14
CA LEU A 11 18.03 2.17 -11.20
C LEU A 11 16.80 2.90 -11.72
N ALA A 12 15.64 2.21 -11.70
CA ALA A 12 14.33 2.81 -11.89
C ALA A 12 13.43 2.61 -10.68
N GLY A 13 12.66 3.63 -10.31
CA GLY A 13 11.75 3.53 -9.18
C GLY A 13 10.90 4.76 -8.92
N SER A 14 10.00 4.64 -7.93
CA SER A 14 9.02 5.70 -7.62
C SER A 14 8.62 5.84 -6.16
N VAL A 15 9.15 5.01 -5.26
CA VAL A 15 8.74 4.97 -3.85
C VAL A 15 9.97 4.87 -2.92
N ASN A 16 9.76 4.88 -1.61
CA ASN A 16 10.86 4.90 -0.63
C ASN A 16 11.84 3.73 -0.79
N SER A 17 11.38 2.52 -1.17
CA SER A 17 12.28 1.39 -1.44
C SER A 17 13.27 1.66 -2.57
N SER A 18 12.89 2.46 -3.56
CA SER A 18 13.79 2.92 -4.63
C SER A 18 14.87 3.86 -4.07
N CYS A 19 14.48 4.79 -3.19
CA CYS A 19 15.43 5.70 -2.53
C CYS A 19 16.39 4.93 -1.61
N LEU A 20 15.92 3.93 -0.87
CA LEU A 20 16.76 3.06 -0.06
C LEU A 20 17.76 2.29 -0.91
N THR A 21 17.32 1.74 -2.05
CA THR A 21 18.22 1.07 -3.00
C THR A 21 19.29 2.03 -3.51
N LEU A 22 18.91 3.26 -3.92
CA LEU A 22 19.87 4.24 -4.41
C LEU A 22 20.90 4.62 -3.32
N ARG A 23 20.44 4.85 -2.08
CA ARG A 23 21.33 5.13 -0.95
C ARG A 23 22.31 3.99 -0.69
N ALA A 24 21.85 2.74 -0.76
CA ALA A 24 22.73 1.58 -0.59
C ALA A 24 23.74 1.48 -1.74
N LEU A 25 23.32 1.69 -3.00
CA LEU A 25 24.24 1.71 -4.14
C LEU A 25 25.33 2.79 -3.98
N ILE A 26 24.96 3.99 -3.53
CA ILE A 26 25.90 5.10 -3.26
C ILE A 26 26.83 4.73 -2.09
N ARG A 27 26.29 4.25 -0.97
CA ARG A 27 27.03 3.84 0.23
C ARG A 27 28.11 2.79 -0.08
N HIS A 28 27.76 1.81 -0.91
CA HIS A 28 28.69 0.76 -1.37
C HIS A 28 29.57 1.19 -2.54
N ARG A 29 29.48 2.47 -2.97
CA ARG A 29 30.27 3.02 -4.08
C ARG A 29 30.12 2.17 -5.35
N MET A 30 28.89 1.75 -5.64
CA MET A 30 28.58 1.03 -6.87
C MET A 30 28.61 1.99 -8.07
N ARG A 31 28.97 1.51 -9.23
CA ARG A 31 29.02 2.28 -10.48
C ARG A 31 27.62 2.51 -11.03
N VAL A 32 26.92 3.54 -10.53
CA VAL A 32 25.56 3.91 -11.00
C VAL A 32 25.69 4.86 -12.21
N ALA A 33 25.23 4.40 -13.38
CA ALA A 33 25.29 5.14 -14.64
C ALA A 33 24.10 6.09 -14.85
N GLY A 34 22.97 5.82 -14.21
CA GLY A 34 21.78 6.66 -14.31
C GLY A 34 20.66 6.18 -13.40
N VAL A 35 19.75 7.10 -13.11
CA VAL A 35 18.53 6.86 -12.32
C VAL A 35 17.31 7.34 -13.10
N LEU A 36 16.28 6.52 -13.11
CA LEU A 36 14.98 6.81 -13.71
C LEU A 36 13.93 6.95 -12.61
N GLY A 37 13.26 8.09 -12.52
CA GLY A 37 12.18 8.35 -11.57
C GLY A 37 10.84 8.52 -12.26
N LEU A 38 9.76 8.01 -11.65
CA LEU A 38 8.42 8.28 -12.13
C LEU A 38 8.11 9.78 -12.02
N GLY A 39 7.64 10.38 -13.09
CA GLY A 39 7.28 11.80 -13.14
C GLY A 39 6.11 12.13 -12.19
N PRO A 40 6.08 13.36 -11.61
CA PRO A 40 5.04 13.76 -10.65
C PRO A 40 3.64 13.74 -11.25
N ALA A 41 3.49 13.95 -12.57
CA ALA A 41 2.20 13.87 -13.26
C ALA A 41 1.56 12.47 -13.20
N LYS A 42 2.35 11.42 -12.97
CA LYS A 42 1.89 10.01 -12.84
C LYS A 42 1.95 9.48 -11.41
N SER A 43 2.21 10.34 -10.43
CA SER A 43 2.29 9.96 -9.02
C SER A 43 0.93 9.75 -8.36
N ALA A 44 -0.15 10.27 -8.93
CA ALA A 44 -1.50 10.09 -8.41
C ALA A 44 -1.85 8.59 -8.31
N GLY A 45 -2.22 8.15 -7.11
CA GLY A 45 -2.51 6.74 -6.83
C GLY A 45 -1.29 5.85 -6.55
N VAL A 46 -0.07 6.41 -6.53
CA VAL A 46 1.14 5.69 -6.08
C VAL A 46 1.33 5.92 -4.59
N SER A 47 0.96 4.92 -3.79
CA SER A 47 1.14 4.99 -2.33
C SER A 47 2.63 5.06 -1.99
N GLY A 48 3.02 6.05 -1.17
CA GLY A 48 4.41 6.26 -0.77
C GLY A 48 5.31 6.80 -1.88
N TYR A 49 4.74 7.49 -2.88
CA TYR A 49 5.52 8.14 -3.94
C TYR A 49 6.65 9.00 -3.37
N THR A 50 7.85 8.81 -3.90
CA THR A 50 9.05 9.53 -3.48
C THR A 50 9.96 9.76 -4.68
N ARG A 51 10.52 10.97 -4.79
CA ARG A 51 11.46 11.35 -5.85
C ARG A 51 12.89 10.98 -5.45
N MET A 52 13.71 10.66 -6.45
CA MET A 52 15.14 10.34 -6.28
C MET A 52 16.08 11.42 -6.86
N ASP A 53 15.55 12.45 -7.51
CA ASP A 53 16.28 13.50 -8.20
C ASP A 53 17.31 14.20 -7.31
N ALA A 54 16.91 14.66 -6.13
CA ALA A 54 17.82 15.35 -5.20
C ALA A 54 18.95 14.42 -4.73
N LEU A 55 18.66 13.15 -4.46
CA LEU A 55 19.68 12.17 -4.04
C LEU A 55 20.64 11.84 -5.18
N ALA A 56 20.14 11.68 -6.40
CA ALA A 56 20.95 11.46 -7.59
C ALA A 56 21.87 12.67 -7.87
N ALA A 57 21.33 13.89 -7.78
CA ALA A 57 22.09 15.13 -7.99
C ALA A 57 23.22 15.29 -6.98
N GLN A 58 22.96 15.02 -5.67
CA GLN A 58 23.99 15.05 -4.62
C GLN A 58 25.15 14.06 -4.88
N ALA A 59 24.82 12.93 -5.50
CA ALA A 59 25.81 11.91 -5.84
C ALA A 59 26.46 12.10 -7.23
N GLY A 60 26.07 13.13 -7.98
CA GLY A 60 26.56 13.38 -9.34
C GLY A 60 26.09 12.33 -10.36
N ILE A 61 24.96 11.67 -10.09
CA ILE A 61 24.39 10.61 -10.95
C ILE A 61 23.34 11.22 -11.91
N PRO A 62 23.40 10.94 -13.22
CA PRO A 62 22.38 11.35 -14.16
C PRO A 62 20.98 10.89 -13.75
N TYR A 63 19.98 11.78 -13.88
CA TYR A 63 18.59 11.50 -13.53
C TYR A 63 17.68 11.90 -14.71
N GLU A 64 16.76 11.00 -15.07
CA GLU A 64 15.71 11.27 -16.06
C GLU A 64 14.35 10.84 -15.52
N GLU A 65 13.29 11.58 -15.87
CA GLU A 65 11.91 11.27 -15.51
C GLU A 65 11.22 10.43 -16.60
N PHE A 66 10.29 9.59 -16.18
CA PHE A 66 9.44 8.81 -17.08
C PHE A 66 7.99 8.76 -16.60
N ASP A 67 7.07 8.58 -17.55
CA ASP A 67 5.65 8.28 -17.28
C ASP A 67 5.34 6.78 -17.49
N ASP A 68 5.88 6.21 -18.56
CA ASP A 68 5.84 4.78 -18.88
C ASP A 68 7.28 4.26 -19.00
N LEU A 69 7.61 3.29 -18.14
CA LEU A 69 8.95 2.68 -18.14
C LEU A 69 9.31 2.03 -19.49
N ASN A 70 8.31 1.56 -20.24
CA ASN A 70 8.51 0.90 -21.53
C ASN A 70 8.47 1.84 -22.74
N ALA A 71 8.37 3.16 -22.51
CA ALA A 71 8.38 4.14 -23.58
C ALA A 71 9.72 4.18 -24.33
N ALA A 72 9.70 4.42 -25.63
CA ALA A 72 10.91 4.44 -26.45
C ALA A 72 12.03 5.36 -25.90
N PRO A 73 11.78 6.58 -25.41
CA PRO A 73 12.83 7.42 -24.83
C PRO A 73 13.52 6.77 -23.63
N VAL A 74 12.78 6.04 -22.78
CA VAL A 74 13.34 5.32 -21.62
C VAL A 74 14.22 4.16 -22.07
N VAL A 75 13.73 3.37 -23.01
CA VAL A 75 14.50 2.27 -23.62
C VAL A 75 15.81 2.78 -24.21
N GLU A 76 15.79 3.91 -24.92
CA GLU A 76 16.97 4.56 -25.49
C GLU A 76 17.93 5.08 -24.40
N ALA A 77 17.40 5.69 -23.32
CA ALA A 77 18.21 6.13 -22.20
C ALA A 77 18.95 4.95 -21.54
N VAL A 78 18.25 3.84 -21.28
CA VAL A 78 18.86 2.63 -20.72
C VAL A 78 19.90 2.04 -21.66
N ARG A 79 19.64 1.99 -22.97
CA ARG A 79 20.63 1.57 -23.98
C ARG A 79 21.86 2.46 -24.01
N ARG A 80 21.68 3.81 -23.95
CA ARG A 80 22.77 4.79 -23.90
C ARG A 80 23.63 4.60 -22.66
N TRP A 81 23.04 4.31 -21.51
CA TRP A 81 23.77 4.02 -20.29
C TRP A 81 24.40 2.64 -20.30
N ALA A 82 23.95 1.70 -21.15
CA ALA A 82 24.49 0.36 -21.31
C ALA A 82 24.81 -0.33 -19.97
N PRO A 83 23.81 -0.61 -19.12
CA PRO A 83 24.05 -1.22 -17.82
C PRO A 83 24.41 -2.70 -17.93
N ASP A 84 25.17 -3.18 -16.96
CA ASP A 84 25.29 -4.61 -16.69
C ASP A 84 24.09 -5.13 -15.91
N VAL A 85 23.56 -4.31 -14.99
CA VAL A 85 22.42 -4.63 -14.12
C VAL A 85 21.44 -3.46 -14.12
N PHE A 86 20.15 -3.75 -14.32
CA PHE A 86 19.10 -2.75 -14.20
C PHE A 86 18.18 -3.05 -13.02
N PHE A 87 18.30 -2.28 -11.94
CA PHE A 87 17.41 -2.36 -10.78
C PHE A 87 16.08 -1.69 -11.08
N ILE A 88 14.99 -2.41 -10.88
CA ILE A 88 13.61 -1.93 -11.05
C ILE A 88 12.90 -2.17 -9.72
N VAL A 89 12.87 -1.14 -8.88
CA VAL A 89 12.45 -1.24 -7.48
C VAL A 89 11.31 -0.28 -7.19
N GLY A 90 10.22 -0.79 -6.59
CA GLY A 90 9.09 0.04 -6.17
C GLY A 90 8.30 0.63 -7.34
N LEU A 91 8.12 -0.13 -8.40
CA LEU A 91 7.28 0.19 -9.56
C LEU A 91 6.18 -0.86 -9.71
N SER A 92 4.98 -0.38 -10.09
CA SER A 92 3.83 -1.25 -10.38
C SER A 92 3.62 -1.48 -11.87
N GLN A 93 4.60 -1.10 -12.70
CA GLN A 93 4.55 -1.29 -14.15
C GLN A 93 5.21 -2.61 -14.54
N MET A 94 4.58 -3.35 -15.46
CA MET A 94 5.20 -4.55 -16.05
C MET A 94 6.33 -4.14 -16.99
N VAL A 95 7.46 -4.81 -16.86
CA VAL A 95 8.65 -4.57 -17.71
C VAL A 95 8.57 -5.44 -18.94
N LYS A 96 8.64 -4.83 -20.12
CA LYS A 96 8.59 -5.54 -21.40
C LYS A 96 9.95 -6.11 -21.80
N LYS A 97 9.92 -7.07 -22.72
CA LYS A 97 11.10 -7.80 -23.20
C LYS A 97 12.22 -6.90 -23.69
N ASP A 98 11.87 -5.76 -24.33
CA ASP A 98 12.86 -4.81 -24.88
C ASP A 98 13.76 -4.23 -23.77
N LEU A 99 13.21 -3.93 -22.59
CA LEU A 99 13.99 -3.49 -21.42
C LEU A 99 14.68 -4.65 -20.71
N LEU A 100 14.00 -5.80 -20.56
CA LEU A 100 14.57 -6.97 -19.89
C LEU A 100 15.84 -7.49 -20.56
N SER A 101 15.95 -7.28 -21.88
CA SER A 101 17.09 -7.77 -22.69
C SER A 101 18.28 -6.83 -22.78
N ILE A 102 18.19 -5.57 -22.30
CA ILE A 102 19.28 -4.59 -22.43
C ILE A 102 20.44 -4.91 -21.47
N PRO A 103 20.21 -5.13 -20.15
CA PRO A 103 21.31 -5.33 -19.22
C PRO A 103 21.99 -6.70 -19.45
N ARG A 104 23.32 -6.71 -19.47
CA ARG A 104 24.10 -7.93 -19.74
C ARG A 104 23.89 -9.03 -18.71
N LEU A 105 23.73 -8.69 -17.42
CA LEU A 105 23.45 -9.63 -16.33
C LEU A 105 21.95 -9.76 -16.02
N GLY A 106 21.15 -8.80 -16.46
CA GLY A 106 19.69 -8.82 -16.35
C GLY A 106 19.08 -7.71 -15.50
N CYS A 107 17.77 -7.75 -15.39
CA CYS A 107 16.99 -6.84 -14.57
C CYS A 107 16.77 -7.42 -13.17
N VAL A 108 16.95 -6.59 -12.13
CA VAL A 108 16.72 -6.95 -10.73
C VAL A 108 15.43 -6.30 -10.25
N GLY A 109 14.45 -7.13 -9.90
CA GLY A 109 13.21 -6.73 -9.24
C GLY A 109 13.33 -6.83 -7.72
N PHE A 110 12.39 -6.18 -7.04
CA PHE A 110 12.24 -6.25 -5.60
C PHE A 110 10.80 -6.62 -5.23
N HIS A 111 10.64 -7.59 -4.32
CA HIS A 111 9.35 -7.97 -3.79
C HIS A 111 9.42 -8.13 -2.26
N PRO A 112 8.48 -7.57 -1.47
CA PRO A 112 8.57 -7.54 -0.01
C PRO A 112 8.03 -8.80 0.68
N THR A 113 8.10 -9.96 0.03
CA THR A 113 7.64 -11.22 0.61
C THR A 113 8.72 -12.29 0.55
N ARG A 114 8.51 -13.37 1.29
CA ARG A 114 9.37 -14.55 1.26
C ARG A 114 9.08 -15.38 0.01
N LEU A 115 9.51 -14.86 -1.16
CA LEU A 115 9.35 -15.61 -2.41
C LEU A 115 9.84 -17.06 -2.27
N PRO A 116 9.11 -18.03 -2.88
CA PRO A 116 8.05 -17.92 -3.87
C PRO A 116 6.64 -17.65 -3.32
N GLU A 117 6.48 -17.52 -2.01
CA GLU A 117 5.18 -17.24 -1.41
C GLU A 117 4.76 -15.77 -1.61
N ALA A 118 3.44 -15.55 -1.75
CA ALA A 118 2.82 -14.23 -1.79
C ALA A 118 3.36 -13.32 -2.91
N ARG A 119 3.57 -13.84 -4.11
CA ARG A 119 3.78 -13.06 -5.34
C ARG A 119 2.59 -12.15 -5.62
N GLY A 120 2.77 -11.06 -6.38
CA GLY A 120 1.67 -10.24 -6.89
C GLY A 120 1.52 -8.89 -6.22
N ARG A 121 0.30 -8.51 -5.77
CA ARG A 121 -0.04 -7.13 -5.44
C ARG A 121 -0.31 -6.89 -3.97
N ALA A 122 -0.09 -5.63 -3.51
CA ALA A 122 -0.37 -5.17 -2.15
C ALA A 122 0.23 -6.05 -1.02
N PRO A 123 1.47 -6.55 -1.15
CA PRO A 123 2.01 -7.57 -0.24
C PRO A 123 2.07 -7.13 1.22
N VAL A 124 2.44 -5.87 1.53
CA VAL A 124 2.50 -5.37 2.91
C VAL A 124 1.12 -5.41 3.58
N ALA A 125 0.07 -4.99 2.86
CA ALA A 125 -1.30 -5.03 3.39
C ALA A 125 -1.75 -6.48 3.65
N TRP A 126 -1.44 -7.41 2.75
CA TRP A 126 -1.78 -8.83 2.92
C TRP A 126 -1.01 -9.47 4.07
N MET A 127 0.31 -9.25 4.16
CA MET A 127 1.11 -9.75 5.29
C MET A 127 0.61 -9.24 6.63
N THR A 128 0.26 -7.94 6.72
CA THR A 128 -0.29 -7.37 7.95
C THR A 128 -1.66 -7.98 8.30
N LEU A 129 -2.52 -8.17 7.28
CA LEU A 129 -3.87 -8.74 7.46
C LEU A 129 -3.81 -10.19 7.96
N GLU A 130 -2.88 -10.98 7.43
CA GLU A 130 -2.76 -12.41 7.74
C GLU A 130 -1.77 -12.71 8.89
N GLY A 131 -1.06 -11.70 9.42
CA GLY A 131 0.00 -11.90 10.41
C GLY A 131 1.16 -12.75 9.87
N ARG A 132 1.45 -12.64 8.56
CA ARG A 132 2.45 -13.46 7.87
C ARG A 132 3.79 -12.76 7.82
N ASN A 133 4.85 -13.46 8.20
CA ASN A 133 6.22 -12.98 8.09
C ASN A 133 6.60 -12.67 6.65
N GLY A 134 7.41 -11.63 6.46
CA GLY A 134 7.88 -11.17 5.17
C GLY A 134 9.36 -11.40 4.93
N ALA A 135 9.83 -10.96 3.79
CA ALA A 135 11.26 -10.84 3.49
C ALA A 135 11.51 -9.72 2.47
N ALA A 136 12.62 -9.03 2.58
CA ALA A 136 13.12 -8.19 1.50
C ALA A 136 13.79 -9.09 0.46
N THR A 137 13.14 -9.29 -0.68
CA THR A 137 13.60 -10.21 -1.72
C THR A 137 13.97 -9.47 -2.99
N PHE A 138 15.25 -9.56 -3.41
CA PHE A 138 15.74 -9.16 -4.72
C PHE A 138 15.85 -10.39 -5.61
N PHE A 139 15.31 -10.29 -6.81
CA PHE A 139 15.25 -11.43 -7.73
C PHE A 139 15.54 -10.98 -9.17
N LEU A 140 16.00 -11.92 -9.99
CA LEU A 140 16.23 -11.69 -11.41
C LEU A 140 14.89 -11.72 -12.13
N MET A 141 14.51 -10.62 -12.78
CA MET A 141 13.22 -10.52 -13.48
C MET A 141 13.18 -11.39 -14.72
N ASN A 142 12.03 -11.96 -15.00
CA ASN A 142 11.70 -12.67 -16.23
C ASN A 142 10.29 -12.23 -16.72
N ASP A 143 9.71 -12.94 -17.65
CA ASP A 143 8.40 -12.70 -18.25
C ASP A 143 7.20 -13.00 -17.30
N ARG A 144 7.48 -13.66 -16.15
CA ARG A 144 6.48 -13.99 -15.14
C ARG A 144 6.67 -13.12 -13.91
N ALA A 145 5.59 -12.51 -13.42
CA ALA A 145 5.64 -11.64 -12.26
C ALA A 145 6.21 -12.38 -11.03
N ASP A 146 7.23 -11.78 -10.39
CA ASP A 146 7.89 -12.21 -9.15
C ASP A 146 8.40 -13.67 -9.16
N ALA A 147 8.56 -14.29 -10.33
CA ALA A 147 8.86 -15.71 -10.45
C ALA A 147 10.33 -16.04 -10.80
N GLY A 148 11.15 -15.01 -11.00
CA GLY A 148 12.56 -15.22 -11.36
C GLY A 148 13.43 -15.65 -10.18
N PRO A 149 14.65 -16.15 -10.45
CA PRO A 149 15.56 -16.65 -9.43
C PRO A 149 15.94 -15.58 -8.38
N ILE A 150 16.05 -15.99 -7.13
CA ILE A 150 16.36 -15.10 -5.98
C ILE A 150 17.86 -14.81 -5.95
N LEU A 151 18.20 -13.52 -5.84
CA LEU A 151 19.57 -13.01 -5.71
C LEU A 151 19.93 -12.71 -4.25
N ALA A 152 18.99 -12.13 -3.51
CA ALA A 152 19.13 -11.87 -2.09
C ALA A 152 17.74 -11.93 -1.41
N GLN A 153 17.70 -12.48 -0.21
CA GLN A 153 16.47 -12.52 0.59
C GLN A 153 16.81 -12.38 2.07
N GLU A 154 16.18 -11.39 2.72
CA GLU A 154 16.33 -11.13 4.15
C GLU A 154 14.97 -11.19 4.83
N PRO A 155 14.71 -12.15 5.73
CA PRO A 155 13.44 -12.30 6.41
C PRO A 155 13.24 -11.23 7.49
N PHE A 156 11.96 -10.93 7.79
CA PHE A 156 11.53 -10.16 8.96
C PHE A 156 10.21 -10.71 9.50
N GLU A 157 9.95 -10.46 10.79
CA GLU A 157 8.76 -10.94 11.46
C GLU A 157 7.68 -9.88 11.53
N VAL A 158 6.42 -10.31 11.36
CA VAL A 158 5.20 -9.50 11.52
C VAL A 158 4.47 -9.98 12.77
N SER A 159 4.26 -9.06 13.71
CA SER A 159 3.53 -9.35 14.97
C SER A 159 2.05 -8.98 14.86
N ASP A 160 1.23 -9.52 15.76
CA ASP A 160 -0.20 -9.22 15.84
C ASP A 160 -0.50 -7.77 16.29
N SER A 161 0.51 -7.02 16.72
CA SER A 161 0.42 -5.60 17.05
C SER A 161 0.89 -4.66 15.94
N ASP A 162 1.57 -5.18 14.90
CA ASP A 162 2.10 -4.37 13.81
C ASP A 162 0.99 -3.80 12.93
N TYR A 163 1.05 -2.52 12.68
CA TYR A 163 0.30 -1.83 11.64
C TYR A 163 1.09 -1.83 10.32
N ALA A 164 0.44 -1.49 9.22
CA ALA A 164 1.09 -1.43 7.91
C ALA A 164 2.38 -0.57 7.90
N ALA A 165 2.41 0.53 8.65
CA ALA A 165 3.60 1.36 8.80
C ALA A 165 4.73 0.65 9.56
N ASP A 166 4.41 -0.19 10.56
CA ASP A 166 5.40 -0.95 11.32
C ASP A 166 6.02 -2.05 10.45
N VAL A 167 5.18 -2.77 9.70
CA VAL A 167 5.62 -3.78 8.72
C VAL A 167 6.50 -3.13 7.65
N THR A 168 6.15 -1.93 7.18
CA THR A 168 6.97 -1.18 6.21
C THR A 168 8.35 -0.85 6.79
N ARG A 169 8.44 -0.37 8.04
CA ARG A 169 9.74 -0.08 8.68
C ARG A 169 10.61 -1.32 8.85
N LYS A 170 10.00 -2.46 9.23
CA LYS A 170 10.71 -3.75 9.34
C LYS A 170 11.23 -4.23 7.98
N LEU A 171 10.41 -4.07 6.94
CA LEU A 171 10.79 -4.34 5.56
C LEU A 171 11.97 -3.47 5.12
N GLU A 172 11.95 -2.17 5.41
CA GLU A 172 13.03 -1.24 5.07
C GLU A 172 14.35 -1.63 5.75
N THR A 173 14.29 -2.02 7.02
CA THR A 173 15.47 -2.55 7.76
C THR A 173 16.00 -3.83 7.11
N ALA A 174 15.11 -4.76 6.76
CA ALA A 174 15.50 -6.00 6.10
C ALA A 174 16.08 -5.75 4.71
N MET A 175 15.53 -4.75 4.00
CA MET A 175 16.02 -4.33 2.68
C MET A 175 17.44 -3.78 2.75
N ASP A 176 17.73 -2.89 3.71
CA ASP A 176 19.10 -2.39 3.94
C ASP A 176 20.06 -3.53 4.26
N ALA A 177 19.68 -4.46 5.15
CA ALA A 177 20.49 -5.61 5.49
C ALA A 177 20.75 -6.55 4.29
N ALA A 178 19.73 -6.78 3.45
CA ALA A 178 19.87 -7.58 2.22
C ALA A 178 20.87 -6.93 1.26
N LEU A 179 20.73 -5.61 1.02
CA LEU A 179 21.62 -4.85 0.14
C LEU A 179 23.05 -4.79 0.68
N ASP A 180 23.22 -4.55 1.99
CA ASP A 180 24.56 -4.48 2.62
C ASP A 180 25.33 -5.80 2.51
N ARG A 181 24.64 -6.94 2.54
CA ARG A 181 25.26 -8.25 2.34
C ARG A 181 25.49 -8.60 0.88
N TRP A 182 24.59 -8.20 0.00
CA TRP A 182 24.62 -8.64 -1.40
C TRP A 182 25.46 -7.72 -2.30
N LEU A 183 25.38 -6.39 -2.15
CA LEU A 183 26.10 -5.44 -3.03
C LEU A 183 27.63 -5.63 -3.04
N PRO A 184 28.32 -5.90 -1.91
CA PRO A 184 29.75 -6.22 -1.94
C PRO A 184 30.07 -7.46 -2.78
N ARG A 185 29.22 -8.49 -2.73
CA ARG A 185 29.39 -9.72 -3.51
C ARG A 185 29.15 -9.46 -4.99
N LEU A 186 28.10 -8.69 -5.32
CA LEU A 186 27.83 -8.23 -6.67
C LEU A 186 29.01 -7.42 -7.24
N LYS A 187 29.59 -6.52 -6.43
CA LYS A 187 30.78 -5.72 -6.79
C LYS A 187 31.99 -6.62 -7.08
N GLY A 188 32.17 -7.67 -6.31
CA GLY A 188 33.21 -8.68 -6.50
C GLY A 188 32.95 -9.65 -7.68
N GLY A 189 31.88 -9.44 -8.45
CA GLY A 189 31.55 -10.27 -9.62
C GLY A 189 30.77 -11.55 -9.27
N GLU A 190 30.31 -11.71 -8.03
CA GLU A 190 29.48 -12.86 -7.65
C GLU A 190 28.04 -12.63 -8.06
N TRP A 191 27.60 -13.34 -9.08
CA TRP A 191 26.24 -13.32 -9.61
C TRP A 191 25.62 -14.72 -9.46
N LYS A 192 25.12 -15.00 -8.24
CA LYS A 192 24.50 -16.29 -7.93
C LYS A 192 23.02 -16.12 -7.67
N ALA A 193 22.19 -16.65 -8.55
CA ALA A 193 20.75 -16.66 -8.42
C ALA A 193 20.26 -18.07 -8.07
N VAL A 194 19.30 -18.18 -7.15
CA VAL A 194 18.71 -19.45 -6.70
C VAL A 194 17.30 -19.57 -7.30
N PRO A 195 17.00 -20.60 -8.08
CA PRO A 195 15.65 -20.83 -8.61
C PRO A 195 14.62 -20.91 -7.50
N GLN A 196 13.42 -20.37 -7.74
CA GLN A 196 12.31 -20.51 -6.83
C GLN A 196 11.65 -21.89 -6.93
N ASP A 197 11.18 -22.44 -5.81
CA ASP A 197 10.41 -23.68 -5.78
C ASP A 197 8.94 -23.37 -6.17
N GLU A 198 8.59 -23.63 -7.42
CA GLU A 198 7.25 -23.32 -7.96
C GLU A 198 6.12 -24.07 -7.23
N SER A 199 6.40 -25.21 -6.57
CA SER A 199 5.40 -25.94 -5.80
C SER A 199 4.89 -25.19 -4.54
N LYS A 200 5.67 -24.19 -4.10
CA LYS A 200 5.36 -23.32 -2.94
C LYS A 200 4.83 -21.95 -3.35
N ALA A 201 4.70 -21.69 -4.64
CA ALA A 201 4.27 -20.38 -5.12
C ALA A 201 2.81 -20.11 -4.75
N THR A 202 2.58 -18.94 -4.12
CA THR A 202 1.24 -18.42 -3.86
C THR A 202 1.13 -16.99 -4.38
N TYR A 203 -0.09 -16.50 -4.58
CA TYR A 203 -0.32 -15.21 -5.25
C TYR A 203 -1.34 -14.36 -4.51
N TYR A 204 -1.04 -13.08 -4.36
CA TYR A 204 -1.95 -12.07 -3.82
C TYR A 204 -2.56 -11.20 -4.91
N GLY A 205 -3.87 -10.97 -4.80
CA GLY A 205 -4.61 -10.03 -5.63
C GLY A 205 -4.35 -8.56 -5.25
N LYS A 206 -4.77 -7.68 -6.14
CA LYS A 206 -4.82 -6.24 -5.86
C LYS A 206 -5.79 -5.98 -4.71
N ARG A 207 -5.45 -5.01 -3.85
CA ARG A 207 -6.39 -4.39 -2.90
C ARG A 207 -6.77 -3.00 -3.39
N ALA A 208 -8.01 -2.62 -3.11
CA ALA A 208 -8.57 -1.32 -3.40
C ALA A 208 -9.07 -0.66 -2.09
N PRO A 209 -9.31 0.67 -2.06
CA PRO A 209 -9.81 1.34 -0.85
C PRO A 209 -11.08 0.73 -0.27
N GLU A 210 -11.96 0.20 -1.13
CA GLU A 210 -13.23 -0.45 -0.76
C GLU A 210 -13.01 -1.71 0.08
N ASP A 211 -11.88 -2.40 -0.09
CA ASP A 211 -11.50 -3.57 0.72
C ASP A 211 -11.20 -3.22 2.19
N GLY A 212 -11.21 -1.93 2.53
CA GLY A 212 -11.11 -1.41 3.88
C GLY A 212 -12.46 -1.30 4.61
N ALA A 213 -13.58 -1.65 3.97
CA ALA A 213 -14.90 -1.59 4.60
C ALA A 213 -14.98 -2.56 5.80
N ILE A 214 -15.39 -2.04 6.96
CA ILE A 214 -15.55 -2.83 8.17
C ILE A 214 -16.92 -3.52 8.15
N HIS A 215 -16.91 -4.84 8.23
CA HIS A 215 -18.09 -5.68 8.42
C HIS A 215 -18.21 -6.04 9.91
N TRP A 216 -19.11 -5.40 10.60
CA TRP A 216 -19.24 -5.53 12.06
C TRP A 216 -19.67 -6.92 12.52
N ASP A 217 -20.25 -7.73 11.66
CA ASP A 217 -20.57 -9.14 11.86
C ASP A 217 -19.36 -10.07 11.91
N TRP A 218 -18.19 -9.57 11.54
CA TRP A 218 -16.95 -10.34 11.69
C TRP A 218 -16.46 -10.37 13.15
N PRO A 219 -15.63 -11.37 13.51
CA PRO A 219 -14.94 -11.40 14.80
C PRO A 219 -14.05 -10.17 15.02
N ALA A 220 -13.94 -9.71 16.26
CA ALA A 220 -13.11 -8.55 16.63
C ALA A 220 -11.65 -8.68 16.14
N LYS A 221 -11.07 -9.87 16.25
CA LYS A 221 -9.70 -10.16 15.75
C LYS A 221 -9.56 -9.90 14.25
N LYS A 222 -10.57 -10.30 13.44
CA LYS A 222 -10.55 -10.09 11.99
C LYS A 222 -10.70 -8.62 11.63
N ILE A 223 -11.57 -7.89 12.32
CA ILE A 223 -11.74 -6.42 12.13
C ILE A 223 -10.46 -5.69 12.56
N HIS A 224 -9.87 -6.07 13.69
CA HIS A 224 -8.61 -5.51 14.16
C HIS A 224 -7.47 -5.72 13.15
N ALA A 225 -7.35 -6.91 12.57
CA ALA A 225 -6.37 -7.19 11.52
C ALA A 225 -6.61 -6.34 10.27
N LEU A 226 -7.88 -6.15 9.85
CA LEU A 226 -8.24 -5.27 8.74
C LEU A 226 -7.83 -3.81 9.01
N ILE A 227 -8.12 -3.29 10.21
CA ILE A 227 -7.75 -1.92 10.59
C ILE A 227 -6.23 -1.75 10.54
N ARG A 228 -5.46 -2.67 11.09
CA ARG A 228 -3.99 -2.62 11.05
C ARG A 228 -3.45 -2.64 9.62
N ALA A 229 -3.99 -3.53 8.78
CA ALA A 229 -3.56 -3.72 7.40
C ALA A 229 -3.92 -2.55 6.47
N ALA A 230 -5.05 -1.89 6.73
CA ALA A 230 -5.53 -0.77 5.93
C ALA A 230 -5.07 0.60 6.45
N SER A 231 -4.45 0.68 7.64
CA SER A 231 -4.01 1.95 8.24
C SER A 231 -2.88 2.61 7.46
N ARG A 232 -2.54 3.84 7.85
CA ARG A 232 -1.51 4.65 7.17
C ARG A 232 -0.24 3.85 6.84
N PRO A 233 0.31 3.98 5.62
CA PRO A 233 0.04 4.99 4.60
C PRO A 233 -1.11 4.65 3.62
N TYR A 234 -1.91 3.64 3.91
CA TYR A 234 -3.08 3.25 3.12
C TYR A 234 -4.32 4.08 3.50
N PRO A 235 -5.42 3.97 2.72
CA PRO A 235 -6.60 4.82 2.88
C PRO A 235 -7.38 4.66 4.20
N GLY A 236 -7.08 3.65 5.01
CA GLY A 236 -7.75 3.35 6.27
C GLY A 236 -8.88 2.32 6.13
N ALA A 237 -9.14 1.59 7.23
CA ALA A 237 -10.39 0.84 7.35
C ALA A 237 -11.51 1.82 7.69
N PHE A 238 -12.71 1.56 7.21
CA PHE A 238 -13.79 2.53 7.38
C PHE A 238 -15.15 1.88 7.66
N THR A 239 -15.99 2.66 8.27
CA THR A 239 -17.41 2.37 8.53
C THR A 239 -18.24 3.63 8.25
N PHE A 240 -19.53 3.60 8.57
CA PHE A 240 -20.41 4.75 8.44
C PHE A 240 -21.13 5.04 9.76
N VAL A 241 -21.39 6.31 10.01
CA VAL A 241 -22.22 6.82 11.10
C VAL A 241 -23.18 7.83 10.49
N GLU A 242 -24.49 7.56 10.56
CA GLU A 242 -25.53 8.43 9.99
C GLU A 242 -25.25 8.81 8.51
N GLY A 243 -24.81 7.83 7.71
CA GLY A 243 -24.45 8.02 6.29
C GLY A 243 -23.11 8.69 6.02
N ARG A 244 -22.38 9.14 7.04
CA ARG A 244 -21.04 9.75 6.92
C ARG A 244 -19.96 8.71 7.15
N LYS A 245 -18.98 8.69 6.26
CA LYS A 245 -17.82 7.79 6.37
C LYS A 245 -16.95 8.16 7.55
N LEU A 246 -16.66 7.17 8.39
CA LEU A 246 -15.74 7.23 9.52
C LEU A 246 -14.58 6.28 9.26
N THR A 247 -13.38 6.83 9.11
CA THR A 247 -12.15 6.05 9.01
C THR A 247 -11.67 5.68 10.42
N VAL A 248 -11.29 4.43 10.59
CA VAL A 248 -10.72 3.89 11.83
C VAL A 248 -9.24 3.60 11.59
N TRP A 249 -8.38 4.43 12.18
CA TRP A 249 -6.94 4.33 12.02
C TRP A 249 -6.30 3.37 13.01
N LYS A 250 -6.82 3.34 14.27
CA LYS A 250 -6.31 2.45 15.32
C LYS A 250 -7.45 1.81 16.10
N ALA A 251 -7.25 0.56 16.45
CA ALA A 251 -8.16 -0.19 17.29
C ALA A 251 -7.40 -1.09 18.27
N GLU A 252 -8.10 -1.53 19.31
CA GLU A 252 -7.56 -2.41 20.35
C GLU A 252 -8.61 -3.46 20.72
N LEU A 253 -8.21 -4.71 20.83
CA LEU A 253 -9.09 -5.79 21.27
C LEU A 253 -9.44 -5.60 22.76
N GLU A 254 -10.71 -5.78 23.11
CA GLU A 254 -11.15 -5.81 24.50
C GLU A 254 -11.46 -7.25 24.91
N THR A 255 -10.85 -7.70 26.02
CA THR A 255 -10.96 -9.08 26.49
C THR A 255 -11.50 -9.22 27.92
N GLU A 256 -11.61 -8.12 28.65
CA GLU A 256 -11.92 -8.13 30.09
C GLU A 256 -13.31 -7.59 30.42
N LEU A 257 -13.80 -6.63 29.62
CA LEU A 257 -15.07 -5.97 29.91
C LEU A 257 -16.27 -6.85 29.53
N PRO A 258 -17.25 -7.01 30.44
CA PRO A 258 -18.36 -7.96 30.26
C PRO A 258 -19.54 -7.34 29.47
N TYR A 259 -19.27 -6.48 28.49
CA TYR A 259 -20.34 -5.88 27.69
C TYR A 259 -20.84 -6.86 26.63
N ARG A 260 -22.14 -6.79 26.38
CA ARG A 260 -22.81 -7.44 25.26
C ARG A 260 -23.84 -6.47 24.65
N GLY A 261 -23.87 -6.40 23.34
CA GLY A 261 -24.76 -5.51 22.61
C GLY A 261 -25.14 -6.06 21.25
N VAL A 262 -25.88 -5.28 20.52
CA VAL A 262 -26.18 -5.55 19.10
C VAL A 262 -24.92 -5.26 18.30
N THR A 263 -24.57 -6.15 17.39
CA THR A 263 -23.44 -6.02 16.48
C THR A 263 -23.44 -4.66 15.77
N GLY A 264 -22.28 -4.02 15.72
CA GLY A 264 -22.10 -2.68 15.16
C GLY A 264 -22.49 -1.53 16.12
N ARG A 265 -23.00 -1.80 17.32
CA ARG A 265 -23.33 -0.71 18.25
C ARG A 265 -22.20 -0.37 19.20
N ILE A 266 -22.08 0.91 19.49
CA ILE A 266 -21.22 1.41 20.58
C ILE A 266 -21.86 1.01 21.90
N VAL A 267 -21.16 0.21 22.71
CA VAL A 267 -21.63 -0.31 24.00
C VAL A 267 -21.02 0.42 25.18
N HIS A 268 -19.89 1.08 25.00
CA HIS A 268 -19.21 1.85 26.05
C HIS A 268 -18.37 2.97 25.44
N ALA A 269 -18.00 3.94 26.25
CA ALA A 269 -17.12 5.04 25.87
C ALA A 269 -16.18 5.36 27.03
N ASP A 270 -14.90 5.54 26.74
CA ASP A 270 -13.88 5.94 27.70
C ASP A 270 -13.06 7.08 27.08
N PRO A 271 -12.88 8.23 27.78
CA PRO A 271 -12.15 9.37 27.23
C PRO A 271 -10.70 9.06 26.84
N SER A 272 -10.06 8.08 27.47
CA SER A 272 -8.68 7.69 27.20
C SER A 272 -8.55 6.58 26.17
N ARG A 273 -9.60 5.74 26.00
CA ARG A 273 -9.61 4.57 25.11
C ARG A 273 -10.49 4.76 23.85
N GLY A 274 -11.40 5.71 23.86
CA GLY A 274 -12.31 5.99 22.74
C GLY A 274 -13.64 5.25 22.83
N TRP A 275 -14.10 4.63 21.74
CA TRP A 275 -15.42 4.02 21.61
C TRP A 275 -15.32 2.50 21.58
N LEU A 276 -16.06 1.82 22.44
CA LEU A 276 -16.13 0.35 22.45
C LEU A 276 -17.31 -0.11 21.60
N ALA A 277 -17.01 -0.85 20.55
CA ALA A 277 -18.00 -1.38 19.62
C ALA A 277 -18.20 -2.89 19.82
N GLN A 278 -19.46 -3.34 19.72
CA GLN A 278 -19.80 -4.76 19.64
C GLN A 278 -19.52 -5.25 18.21
N THR A 279 -18.81 -6.37 18.10
CA THR A 279 -18.56 -7.09 16.84
C THR A 279 -19.35 -8.40 16.80
N GLY A 280 -19.24 -9.17 15.73
CA GLY A 280 -19.87 -10.48 15.61
C GLY A 280 -19.37 -11.48 16.67
N ASP A 281 -18.11 -11.36 17.08
CA ASP A 281 -17.53 -12.12 18.21
C ASP A 281 -16.48 -11.24 18.92
N GLY A 282 -16.80 -10.82 20.16
CA GLY A 282 -15.96 -9.97 20.99
C GLY A 282 -16.22 -8.47 20.83
N LEU A 283 -15.34 -7.69 21.42
CA LEU A 283 -15.42 -6.24 21.54
C LEU A 283 -14.16 -5.58 20.97
N LEU A 284 -14.32 -4.38 20.42
CA LEU A 284 -13.22 -3.65 19.80
C LEU A 284 -13.28 -2.16 20.18
N TRP A 285 -12.19 -1.65 20.76
CA TRP A 285 -11.98 -0.23 20.98
C TRP A 285 -11.57 0.47 19.69
N LEU A 286 -12.28 1.51 19.33
CA LEU A 286 -11.91 2.45 18.26
C LEU A 286 -11.10 3.59 18.87
N ARG A 287 -9.76 3.51 18.70
CA ARG A 287 -8.82 4.37 19.41
C ARG A 287 -8.54 5.70 18.68
N GLU A 288 -8.45 5.63 17.37
CA GLU A 288 -8.19 6.77 16.50
C GLU A 288 -9.13 6.70 15.31
N THR A 289 -10.01 7.71 15.20
CA THR A 289 -11.03 7.78 14.15
C THR A 289 -11.07 9.17 13.54
N GLU A 290 -11.50 9.24 12.27
CA GLU A 290 -11.56 10.48 11.52
C GLU A 290 -12.76 10.44 10.56
N PHE A 291 -13.63 11.46 10.63
CA PHE A 291 -14.70 11.61 9.65
C PHE A 291 -14.19 12.20 8.35
N GLU A 292 -14.73 11.71 7.24
CA GLU A 292 -14.53 12.36 5.96
C GLU A 292 -15.13 13.78 6.00
N PRO A 293 -14.40 14.81 5.47
CA PRO A 293 -14.89 16.18 5.45
C PRO A 293 -16.30 16.29 4.84
N ALA A 294 -17.19 17.01 5.52
CA ALA A 294 -18.54 17.20 5.02
C ALA A 294 -18.56 18.06 3.76
N ALA A 295 -19.22 17.61 2.71
CA ALA A 295 -19.56 18.46 1.58
C ALA A 295 -20.44 19.63 2.09
N GLY A 296 -19.90 20.86 2.09
CA GLY A 296 -20.60 22.04 2.58
C GLY A 296 -20.36 22.43 4.06
N GLY A 297 -19.40 21.82 4.76
CA GLY A 297 -18.93 22.29 6.07
C GLY A 297 -19.85 21.93 7.25
N GLY A 298 -20.65 20.89 7.16
CA GLY A 298 -21.51 20.42 8.27
C GLY A 298 -20.71 19.82 9.44
N ALA A 299 -21.25 19.90 10.66
CA ALA A 299 -20.65 19.26 11.84
C ALA A 299 -20.64 17.72 11.70
N ASP A 300 -19.65 17.08 12.32
CA ASP A 300 -19.55 15.64 12.36
C ASP A 300 -20.69 15.01 13.19
N PRO A 301 -21.19 13.81 12.81
CA PRO A 301 -22.14 13.07 13.62
C PRO A 301 -21.58 12.81 15.02
N LYS A 302 -22.43 12.93 16.03
CA LYS A 302 -22.02 12.66 17.41
C LYS A 302 -22.08 11.16 17.68
N ILE A 303 -20.92 10.57 17.92
CA ILE A 303 -20.83 9.19 18.40
C ILE A 303 -21.15 9.17 19.89
N ARG A 304 -22.03 8.26 20.31
CA ARG A 304 -22.45 8.05 21.71
C ARG A 304 -22.77 6.56 21.94
N ILE A 305 -22.91 6.16 23.20
CA ILE A 305 -23.40 4.82 23.53
C ILE A 305 -24.75 4.60 22.84
N GLY A 306 -24.89 3.48 22.14
CA GLY A 306 -26.04 3.13 21.31
C GLY A 306 -25.93 3.54 19.83
N THR A 307 -24.95 4.36 19.43
CA THR A 307 -24.70 4.67 18.02
C THR A 307 -24.47 3.38 17.23
N LEU A 308 -25.17 3.21 16.11
CA LEU A 308 -24.96 2.11 15.16
C LEU A 308 -23.85 2.51 14.16
N LEU A 309 -22.86 1.66 14.05
CA LEU A 309 -21.79 1.75 13.07
C LEU A 309 -22.12 0.84 11.88
N GLY A 310 -21.79 1.28 10.69
CA GLY A 310 -22.04 0.51 9.47
C GLY A 310 -23.10 1.15 8.59
N TYR A 311 -23.36 0.49 7.49
CA TYR A 311 -24.36 0.87 6.52
C TYR A 311 -25.54 -0.09 6.61
N ASP A 312 -26.70 0.43 6.99
CA ASP A 312 -27.96 -0.33 6.95
C ASP A 312 -28.73 0.06 5.68
N PRO A 313 -28.67 -0.75 4.60
CA PRO A 313 -29.34 -0.44 3.34
C PRO A 313 -30.84 -0.25 3.48
N ALA A 314 -31.49 -0.97 4.40
CA ALA A 314 -32.94 -0.90 4.58
C ALA A 314 -33.36 0.44 5.18
N SER A 315 -32.68 0.86 6.25
CA SER A 315 -32.89 2.18 6.87
C SER A 315 -32.54 3.31 5.93
N GLU A 316 -31.46 3.21 5.18
CA GLU A 316 -31.05 4.22 4.21
C GLU A 316 -32.04 4.36 3.05
N ILE A 317 -32.49 3.26 2.49
CA ILE A 317 -33.55 3.26 1.45
C ILE A 317 -34.83 3.89 1.99
N HIS A 318 -35.22 3.58 3.23
CA HIS A 318 -36.40 4.19 3.85
C HIS A 318 -36.23 5.70 4.00
N PHE A 319 -35.08 6.14 4.54
CA PHE A 319 -34.74 7.56 4.68
C PHE A 319 -34.75 8.29 3.34
N LEU A 320 -34.08 7.75 2.32
CA LEU A 320 -34.04 8.35 0.99
C LEU A 320 -35.44 8.44 0.35
N ARG A 321 -36.25 7.41 0.46
CA ARG A 321 -37.66 7.43 -0.02
C ARG A 321 -38.49 8.50 0.68
N THR A 322 -38.29 8.65 1.99
CA THR A 322 -39.00 9.69 2.76
C THR A 322 -38.55 11.07 2.30
N ARG A 323 -37.23 11.27 2.14
CA ARG A 323 -36.67 12.55 1.70
C ARG A 323 -37.09 12.93 0.28
N ILE A 324 -37.14 11.96 -0.64
CA ILE A 324 -37.68 12.16 -1.99
C ILE A 324 -39.12 12.67 -1.93
N ARG A 325 -40.00 12.02 -1.14
CA ARG A 325 -41.41 12.45 -0.99
C ARG A 325 -41.50 13.89 -0.45
N GLU A 326 -40.70 14.25 0.54
CA GLU A 326 -40.64 15.60 1.07
C GLU A 326 -40.23 16.63 0.02
N LEU A 327 -39.20 16.31 -0.77
CA LEU A 327 -38.69 17.19 -1.84
C LEU A 327 -39.72 17.33 -2.97
N GLU A 328 -40.37 16.25 -3.37
CA GLU A 328 -41.48 16.28 -4.35
C GLU A 328 -42.68 17.12 -3.87
N ALA A 329 -43.05 17.01 -2.58
CA ALA A 329 -44.09 17.84 -2.00
C ALA A 329 -43.70 19.33 -2.01
N ARG A 330 -42.46 19.64 -1.70
CA ARG A 330 -41.93 21.02 -1.73
C ARG A 330 -41.88 21.59 -3.14
N ILE A 331 -41.49 20.78 -4.13
CA ILE A 331 -41.51 21.18 -5.56
C ILE A 331 -42.94 21.52 -5.98
N ARG A 332 -43.90 20.61 -5.73
CA ARG A 332 -45.34 20.87 -6.03
C ARG A 332 -45.87 22.14 -5.38
N SER A 333 -45.46 22.41 -4.14
CA SER A 333 -45.84 23.65 -3.44
C SER A 333 -45.29 24.90 -4.11
N LEU A 334 -44.02 24.84 -4.57
CA LEU A 334 -43.37 25.94 -5.26
C LEU A 334 -43.98 26.18 -6.65
N GLU A 335 -44.27 25.14 -7.42
CA GLU A 335 -44.93 25.21 -8.71
C GLU A 335 -46.33 25.83 -8.56
N THR A 336 -47.09 25.45 -7.56
CA THR A 336 -48.39 26.03 -7.25
C THR A 336 -48.31 27.51 -6.85
N SER A 337 -47.21 27.90 -6.17
CA SER A 337 -46.97 29.29 -5.77
C SER A 337 -46.54 30.16 -6.96
N LEU A 338 -45.82 29.60 -7.91
CA LEU A 338 -45.37 30.28 -9.14
C LEU A 338 -46.55 30.48 -10.09
N SER A 339 -47.38 29.45 -10.31
CA SER A 339 -48.55 29.55 -11.18
C SER A 339 -49.61 30.52 -10.67
N ARG A 340 -49.62 30.86 -9.37
CA ARG A 340 -50.49 31.92 -8.78
C ARG A 340 -49.95 33.33 -8.91
N LYS A 341 -48.69 33.49 -9.37
CA LYS A 341 -48.02 34.80 -9.54
C LYS A 341 -47.91 35.23 -11.00
N GLU A 342 -48.37 34.43 -11.94
CA GLU A 342 -48.53 34.87 -13.32
C GLU A 342 -49.88 35.62 -13.42
N PRO A 343 -49.85 36.87 -13.93
CA PRO A 343 -51.01 37.76 -14.00
C PRO A 343 -52.08 37.31 -15.01
#